data_dd9f39b4a1d4b6ff0e27a349336a6869
#
_entry.id   dd9f39b4a1d4b6ff0e27a349336a6869
#
_cell.length_a   1.000
_cell.length_b   1.000
_cell.length_c   1.000
_cell.angle_alpha   90.00
_cell.angle_beta   90.00
_cell.angle_gamma   90.00
#
_symmetry.space_group_name_H-M   'P 1'
#
loop_
_entity.id
_entity.type
_entity.pdbx_description
1 polymer ?
#
loop_
_entity_poly.entity_id
_entity_poly.type
_entity_poly.pdbx_seq_one_letter_code
_entity_poly.pdbx_strand_id
1 'polypeptide(L)'
;MTLTPTVAIVGRPNVGKSTLFNRLVGRRQAIVHDLPGVTRDRIVGLAQLGGEREMQIVDTGGLVPGGDDPLGLNRQVLLAVEESDLLLLVVDGRDGLVAADEEVWHHLRPYGKPALLVVNKGDTREARERFAEFYRLGIDRLLLVSAEHGGGVADLREALGSGAYFAAFILSMMLLREAAVTSASVL
;
A
#
# COMPACT_ATOMS: atom_id res chain seq x y z
N MET A 1 -7.50 15.04 -17.82
CA MET A 1 -7.57 13.67 -17.24
C MET A 1 -7.12 13.79 -15.80
N THR A 2 -8.00 13.55 -14.86
CA THR A 2 -7.67 13.46 -13.44
C THR A 2 -6.96 12.12 -13.25
N LEU A 3 -5.66 12.16 -12.94
CA LEU A 3 -4.90 10.97 -12.62
C LEU A 3 -5.31 10.52 -11.21
N THR A 4 -5.81 9.29 -11.09
CA THR A 4 -6.19 8.69 -9.81
C THR A 4 -4.93 8.10 -9.17
N PRO A 5 -4.56 8.53 -7.94
CA PRO A 5 -3.39 7.99 -7.25
C PRO A 5 -3.50 6.48 -7.03
N THR A 6 -2.37 5.79 -7.12
CA THR A 6 -2.28 4.34 -6.95
C THR A 6 -1.55 3.99 -5.66
N VAL A 7 -2.16 3.13 -4.86
CA VAL A 7 -1.64 2.63 -3.59
C VAL A 7 -1.37 1.14 -3.69
N ALA A 8 -0.14 0.70 -3.45
CA ALA A 8 0.19 -0.73 -3.36
C ALA A 8 0.14 -1.20 -1.89
N ILE A 9 -0.63 -2.24 -1.62
CA ILE A 9 -0.63 -2.92 -0.33
C ILE A 9 0.47 -3.96 -0.34
N VAL A 10 1.48 -3.78 0.50
CA VAL A 10 2.69 -4.63 0.56
C VAL A 10 2.90 -5.18 1.98
N GLY A 11 3.70 -6.21 2.12
CA GLY A 11 4.01 -6.86 3.39
C GLY A 11 4.14 -8.37 3.21
N ARG A 12 4.73 -9.05 4.20
CA ARG A 12 4.92 -10.50 4.17
C ARG A 12 3.60 -11.28 3.99
N PRO A 13 3.63 -12.56 3.63
CA PRO A 13 2.43 -13.40 3.55
C PRO A 13 1.65 -13.43 4.88
N ASN A 14 0.33 -13.60 4.78
CA ASN A 14 -0.60 -13.82 5.90
C ASN A 14 -0.80 -12.67 6.91
N VAL A 15 -0.26 -11.46 6.65
CA VAL A 15 -0.52 -10.27 7.50
C VAL A 15 -1.92 -9.67 7.30
N GLY A 16 -2.68 -10.14 6.30
CA GLY A 16 -4.05 -9.70 6.04
C GLY A 16 -4.20 -8.64 4.96
N LYS A 17 -3.29 -8.59 3.97
CA LYS A 17 -3.32 -7.65 2.84
C LYS A 17 -4.64 -7.70 2.07
N SER A 18 -5.06 -8.86 1.62
CA SER A 18 -6.30 -9.03 0.85
C SER A 18 -7.56 -8.74 1.67
N THR A 19 -7.54 -9.02 2.97
CA THR A 19 -8.63 -8.63 3.88
C THR A 19 -8.73 -7.11 3.97
N LEU A 20 -7.60 -6.42 4.10
CA LEU A 20 -7.54 -4.97 4.13
C LEU A 20 -7.97 -4.36 2.79
N PHE A 21 -7.50 -4.91 1.66
CA PHE A 21 -7.91 -4.53 0.32
C PHE A 21 -9.45 -4.58 0.18
N ASN A 22 -10.05 -5.73 0.49
CA ASN A 22 -11.51 -5.91 0.42
C ASN A 22 -12.27 -4.93 1.31
N ARG A 23 -11.69 -4.56 2.45
CA ARG A 23 -12.27 -3.58 3.37
C ARG A 23 -12.19 -2.16 2.83
N LEU A 24 -11.09 -1.80 2.18
CA LEU A 24 -10.90 -0.46 1.58
C LEU A 24 -11.73 -0.27 0.32
N VAL A 25 -11.76 -1.25 -0.58
CA VAL A 25 -12.48 -1.17 -1.86
C VAL A 25 -13.99 -1.37 -1.67
N GLY A 26 -14.40 -2.20 -0.69
CA GLY A 26 -15.80 -2.56 -0.49
C GLY A 26 -16.29 -3.61 -1.50
N ARG A 27 -17.43 -4.25 -1.20
CA ARG A 27 -17.95 -5.42 -1.96
C ARG A 27 -18.39 -5.12 -3.40
N ARG A 28 -18.47 -3.87 -3.83
CA ARG A 28 -19.07 -3.47 -5.13
C ARG A 28 -18.07 -3.02 -6.20
N GLN A 29 -16.78 -2.90 -5.91
CA GLN A 29 -15.82 -2.23 -6.82
C GLN A 29 -14.50 -2.95 -7.04
N ALA A 30 -14.38 -4.23 -6.71
CA ALA A 30 -13.26 -5.02 -7.21
C ALA A 30 -13.47 -5.24 -8.71
N ILE A 31 -12.89 -4.40 -9.53
CA ILE A 31 -12.85 -4.56 -10.97
C ILE A 31 -11.55 -5.28 -11.28
N VAL A 32 -11.63 -6.53 -11.71
CA VAL A 32 -10.52 -7.20 -12.39
C VAL A 32 -10.37 -6.49 -13.73
N HIS A 33 -9.50 -5.51 -13.83
CA HIS A 33 -9.20 -4.88 -15.10
C HIS A 33 -8.23 -5.76 -15.87
N ASP A 34 -8.71 -6.39 -16.95
CA ASP A 34 -7.90 -6.79 -18.10
C ASP A 34 -7.44 -5.50 -18.81
N LEU A 35 -6.43 -4.83 -18.30
CA LEU A 35 -5.76 -3.76 -19.05
C LEU A 35 -4.86 -4.42 -20.08
N PRO A 36 -5.01 -4.10 -21.38
CA PRO A 36 -4.13 -4.62 -22.42
C PRO A 36 -2.68 -4.20 -22.14
N GLY A 37 -1.80 -5.17 -21.90
CA GLY A 37 -0.37 -4.94 -21.64
C GLY A 37 0.06 -5.07 -20.17
N VAL A 38 -0.86 -5.25 -19.22
CA VAL A 38 -0.57 -5.57 -17.80
C VAL A 38 -0.82 -7.05 -17.57
N THR A 39 0.16 -7.73 -16.98
CA THR A 39 0.11 -9.16 -16.66
C THR A 39 -1.18 -9.49 -15.87
N ARG A 40 -1.85 -10.54 -16.25
CA ARG A 40 -3.23 -10.99 -15.97
C ARG A 40 -3.65 -11.19 -14.50
N ASP A 41 -2.81 -10.87 -13.51
CA ASP A 41 -3.02 -11.34 -12.13
C ASP A 41 -3.06 -10.24 -11.04
N ARG A 42 -3.22 -8.96 -11.40
CA ARG A 42 -3.32 -7.87 -10.42
C ARG A 42 -4.77 -7.63 -10.03
N ILE A 43 -5.08 -7.79 -8.74
CA ILE A 43 -6.37 -7.37 -8.20
C ILE A 43 -6.28 -5.87 -7.88
N VAL A 44 -6.97 -5.08 -8.71
CA VAL A 44 -7.05 -3.62 -8.56
C VAL A 44 -8.48 -3.23 -8.21
N GLY A 45 -8.64 -2.31 -7.27
CA GLY A 45 -9.94 -1.78 -6.91
C GLY A 45 -9.90 -0.29 -6.64
N LEU A 46 -11.03 0.38 -6.78
CA LEU A 46 -11.20 1.79 -6.45
C LEU A 46 -11.73 1.93 -5.02
N ALA A 47 -11.04 2.71 -4.19
CA ALA A 47 -11.46 3.05 -2.85
C ALA A 47 -11.92 4.51 -2.79
N GLN A 48 -13.14 4.73 -2.31
CA GLN A 48 -13.66 6.05 -1.97
C GLN A 48 -13.12 6.46 -0.60
N LEU A 49 -12.43 7.59 -0.52
CA LEU A 49 -11.72 8.05 0.67
C LEU A 49 -12.40 9.20 1.42
N GLY A 50 -13.61 9.52 0.98
CA GLY A 50 -14.38 10.66 1.49
C GLY A 50 -14.43 11.83 0.51
N GLY A 51 -15.62 12.43 0.36
CA GLY A 51 -15.91 13.39 -0.69
C GLY A 51 -15.80 12.77 -2.09
N GLU A 52 -15.22 13.51 -3.02
CA GLU A 52 -14.98 13.06 -4.41
C GLU A 52 -13.60 12.42 -4.62
N ARG A 53 -12.86 12.11 -3.53
CA ARG A 53 -11.52 11.57 -3.64
C ARG A 53 -11.54 10.06 -3.79
N GLU A 54 -10.90 9.59 -4.85
CA GLU A 54 -10.72 8.17 -5.15
C GLU A 54 -9.24 7.82 -5.20
N MET A 55 -8.91 6.60 -4.78
CA MET A 55 -7.58 6.00 -4.99
C MET A 55 -7.72 4.62 -5.59
N GLN A 56 -6.80 4.28 -6.46
CA GLN A 56 -6.63 2.94 -6.96
C GLN A 56 -5.82 2.14 -5.93
N ILE A 57 -6.35 1.00 -5.50
CA ILE A 57 -5.67 0.10 -4.55
C ILE A 57 -5.26 -1.16 -5.28
N VAL A 58 -4.01 -1.55 -5.13
CA VAL A 58 -3.45 -2.79 -5.69
C VAL A 58 -3.21 -3.78 -4.57
N ASP A 59 -3.87 -4.96 -4.61
CA ASP A 59 -3.59 -6.07 -3.70
C ASP A 59 -2.42 -6.90 -4.22
N THR A 60 -1.26 -6.76 -3.60
CA THR A 60 -0.11 -7.60 -3.94
C THR A 60 -0.17 -8.99 -3.32
N GLY A 61 -1.08 -9.25 -2.38
CA GLY A 61 -1.28 -10.56 -1.76
C GLY A 61 -1.75 -11.63 -2.73
N GLY A 62 -2.51 -11.24 -3.77
CA GLY A 62 -2.95 -12.13 -4.84
C GLY A 62 -1.89 -12.37 -5.93
N LEU A 63 -0.78 -11.66 -5.89
CA LEU A 63 0.31 -11.74 -6.89
C LEU A 63 1.38 -12.80 -6.55
N VAL A 64 1.25 -13.50 -5.44
CA VAL A 64 2.22 -14.52 -5.02
C VAL A 64 1.84 -15.86 -5.65
N PRO A 65 2.49 -16.31 -6.75
CA PRO A 65 2.37 -17.69 -7.19
C PRO A 65 2.97 -18.59 -6.10
N GLY A 66 2.33 -19.71 -5.81
CA GLY A 66 2.88 -20.69 -4.87
C GLY A 66 4.30 -21.09 -5.24
N GLY A 67 5.28 -20.59 -4.50
CA GLY A 67 6.72 -20.82 -4.68
C GLY A 67 7.49 -20.36 -3.44
N ASP A 68 8.79 -20.66 -3.39
CA ASP A 68 9.71 -20.26 -2.32
C ASP A 68 10.00 -18.73 -2.35
N ASP A 69 9.00 -17.94 -2.04
CA ASP A 69 9.15 -16.48 -1.81
C ASP A 69 8.68 -16.14 -0.38
N PRO A 70 9.53 -16.35 0.62
CA PRO A 70 9.15 -16.17 2.03
C PRO A 70 8.80 -14.73 2.38
N LEU A 71 9.27 -13.75 1.60
CA LEU A 71 8.99 -12.33 1.81
C LEU A 71 7.78 -11.84 1.01
N GLY A 72 7.35 -12.58 -0.01
CA GLY A 72 6.27 -12.17 -0.90
C GLY A 72 6.64 -10.98 -1.80
N LEU A 73 7.92 -10.85 -2.18
CA LEU A 73 8.47 -9.75 -2.97
C LEU A 73 8.88 -10.19 -4.39
N ASN A 74 8.05 -11.00 -5.03
CA ASN A 74 8.30 -11.40 -6.41
C ASN A 74 8.31 -10.20 -7.38
N ARG A 75 8.75 -10.44 -8.62
CA ARG A 75 8.86 -9.40 -9.65
C ARG A 75 7.56 -8.61 -9.86
N GLN A 76 6.41 -9.26 -9.76
CA GLN A 76 5.11 -8.59 -9.98
C GLN A 76 4.77 -7.63 -8.85
N VAL A 77 5.09 -8.00 -7.61
CA VAL A 77 4.98 -7.11 -6.45
C VAL A 77 5.88 -5.89 -6.60
N LEU A 78 7.14 -6.10 -6.99
CA LEU A 78 8.10 -5.00 -7.19
C LEU A 78 7.67 -4.05 -8.32
N LEU A 79 7.11 -4.57 -9.41
CA LEU A 79 6.51 -3.74 -10.46
C LEU A 79 5.30 -2.93 -9.95
N ALA A 80 4.46 -3.52 -9.09
CA ALA A 80 3.34 -2.79 -8.49
C ALA A 80 3.83 -1.68 -7.55
N VAL A 81 4.93 -1.90 -6.84
CA VAL A 81 5.60 -0.89 -6.02
C VAL A 81 6.15 0.25 -6.88
N GLU A 82 6.82 -0.06 -7.97
CA GLU A 82 7.35 0.93 -8.92
C GLU A 82 6.26 1.85 -9.48
N GLU A 83 5.15 1.26 -9.89
CA GLU A 83 4.01 1.96 -10.50
C GLU A 83 3.12 2.69 -9.49
N SER A 84 3.27 2.44 -8.18
CA SER A 84 2.46 3.07 -7.15
C SER A 84 2.99 4.44 -6.74
N ASP A 85 2.09 5.26 -6.19
CA ASP A 85 2.39 6.58 -5.63
C ASP A 85 2.59 6.54 -4.11
N LEU A 86 2.04 5.51 -3.46
CA LEU A 86 2.08 5.30 -2.02
C LEU A 86 2.14 3.81 -1.70
N LEU A 87 2.89 3.44 -0.67
CA LEU A 87 2.92 2.10 -0.12
C LEU A 87 2.12 2.02 1.17
N LEU A 88 1.22 1.03 1.28
CA LEU A 88 0.67 0.57 2.55
C LEU A 88 1.45 -0.66 2.99
N LEU A 89 2.44 -0.47 3.86
CA LEU A 89 3.15 -1.60 4.47
C LEU A 89 2.28 -2.18 5.58
N VAL A 90 1.84 -3.43 5.40
CA VAL A 90 0.99 -4.12 6.36
C VAL A 90 1.81 -5.14 7.13
N VAL A 91 1.70 -5.10 8.45
CA VAL A 91 2.35 -6.01 9.41
C VAL A 91 1.33 -6.64 10.33
N ASP A 92 1.66 -7.78 10.95
CA ASP A 92 0.78 -8.46 11.91
C ASP A 92 1.09 -7.97 13.34
N GLY A 93 0.14 -7.26 13.96
CA GLY A 93 0.30 -6.71 15.30
C GLY A 93 0.39 -7.78 16.40
N ARG A 94 -0.15 -8.97 16.19
CA ARG A 94 -0.09 -10.07 17.17
C ARG A 94 1.32 -10.65 17.28
N ASP A 95 2.01 -10.77 16.13
CA ASP A 95 3.36 -11.30 16.09
C ASP A 95 4.38 -10.29 16.62
N GLY A 96 4.03 -8.98 16.62
CA GLY A 96 4.97 -7.90 16.85
C GLY A 96 5.87 -7.68 15.62
N LEU A 97 6.91 -6.88 15.79
CA LEU A 97 7.87 -6.64 14.71
C LEU A 97 8.82 -7.84 14.58
N VAL A 98 8.75 -8.52 13.44
CA VAL A 98 9.61 -9.67 13.14
C VAL A 98 10.64 -9.32 12.07
N ALA A 99 11.75 -10.08 12.01
CA ALA A 99 12.84 -9.86 11.06
C ALA A 99 12.37 -9.83 9.59
N ALA A 100 11.37 -10.64 9.23
CA ALA A 100 10.81 -10.64 7.88
C ALA A 100 10.10 -9.32 7.52
N ASP A 101 9.49 -8.62 8.47
CA ASP A 101 8.90 -7.30 8.24
C ASP A 101 10.00 -6.24 7.99
N GLU A 102 11.10 -6.29 8.77
CA GLU A 102 12.27 -5.43 8.59
C GLU A 102 12.92 -5.68 7.23
N GLU A 103 13.03 -6.94 6.80
CA GLU A 103 13.61 -7.33 5.53
C GLU A 103 12.72 -6.87 4.35
N VAL A 104 11.41 -7.06 4.41
CA VAL A 104 10.46 -6.52 3.42
C VAL A 104 10.66 -5.01 3.28
N TRP A 105 10.67 -4.27 4.39
CA TRP A 105 10.85 -2.82 4.34
C TRP A 105 12.24 -2.42 3.81
N HIS A 106 13.30 -3.15 4.16
CA HIS A 106 14.63 -2.92 3.63
C HIS A 106 14.67 -3.00 2.09
N HIS A 107 13.96 -3.96 1.49
CA HIS A 107 13.86 -4.10 0.04
C HIS A 107 12.99 -3.03 -0.62
N LEU A 108 11.97 -2.52 0.07
CA LEU A 108 11.03 -1.55 -0.50
C LEU A 108 11.48 -0.10 -0.34
N ARG A 109 12.20 0.23 0.73
CA ARG A 109 12.68 1.59 1.02
C ARG A 109 13.48 2.24 -0.11
N PRO A 110 14.33 1.52 -0.88
CA PRO A 110 15.11 2.11 -1.98
C PRO A 110 14.26 2.67 -3.13
N TYR A 111 12.99 2.26 -3.26
CA TYR A 111 12.07 2.81 -4.27
C TYR A 111 11.66 4.28 -3.99
N GLY A 112 11.98 4.81 -2.81
CA GLY A 112 11.75 6.21 -2.45
C GLY A 112 10.28 6.62 -2.40
N LYS A 113 9.36 5.65 -2.32
CA LYS A 113 7.92 5.92 -2.27
C LYS A 113 7.50 6.35 -0.86
N PRO A 114 6.57 7.31 -0.72
CA PRO A 114 5.91 7.55 0.56
C PRO A 114 5.31 6.25 1.11
N ALA A 115 5.38 6.05 2.41
CA ALA A 115 4.85 4.85 3.03
C ALA A 115 3.98 5.18 4.26
N LEU A 116 2.93 4.40 4.45
CA LEU A 116 2.09 4.37 5.64
C LEU A 116 2.14 2.95 6.21
N LEU A 117 2.47 2.82 7.48
CA LEU A 117 2.51 1.53 8.16
C LEU A 117 1.15 1.20 8.76
N VAL A 118 0.62 0.05 8.40
CA VAL A 118 -0.62 -0.50 8.94
C VAL A 118 -0.31 -1.70 9.83
N VAL A 119 -0.44 -1.53 11.13
CA VAL A 119 -0.35 -2.61 12.10
C VAL A 119 -1.73 -3.27 12.16
N ASN A 120 -1.89 -4.37 11.44
CA ASN A 120 -3.15 -5.09 11.33
C ASN A 120 -3.38 -6.06 12.51
N LYS A 121 -4.61 -6.55 12.65
CA LYS A 121 -5.08 -7.38 13.76
C LYS A 121 -5.06 -6.65 15.11
N GLY A 122 -5.28 -5.33 15.04
CA GLY A 122 -5.26 -4.39 16.17
C GLY A 122 -6.40 -4.55 17.19
N ASP A 123 -7.31 -5.48 16.95
CA ASP A 123 -8.36 -5.89 17.90
C ASP A 123 -7.80 -6.69 19.08
N THR A 124 -6.60 -7.26 18.95
CA THR A 124 -5.97 -8.06 19.98
C THR A 124 -5.22 -7.21 21.02
N ARG A 125 -5.06 -7.75 22.21
CA ARG A 125 -4.30 -7.10 23.29
C ARG A 125 -2.82 -7.01 22.95
N GLU A 126 -2.27 -8.09 22.40
CA GLU A 126 -0.86 -8.20 22.00
C GLU A 126 -0.49 -7.12 20.98
N ALA A 127 -1.35 -6.89 19.98
CA ALA A 127 -1.11 -5.86 18.97
C ALA A 127 -1.02 -4.45 19.56
N ARG A 128 -1.81 -4.15 20.59
CA ARG A 128 -1.79 -2.86 21.26
C ARG A 128 -0.54 -2.69 22.14
N GLU A 129 -0.16 -3.73 22.85
CA GLU A 129 1.03 -3.72 23.73
C GLU A 129 2.32 -3.60 22.90
N ARG A 130 2.37 -4.24 21.73
CA ARG A 130 3.55 -4.25 20.84
C ARG A 130 3.58 -3.13 19.82
N PHE A 131 2.55 -2.30 19.74
CA PHE A 131 2.43 -1.26 18.71
C PHE A 131 3.67 -0.35 18.63
N ALA A 132 4.27 -0.01 19.76
CA ALA A 132 5.45 0.84 19.81
C ALA A 132 6.70 0.21 19.16
N GLU A 133 6.79 -1.11 19.04
CA GLU A 133 7.92 -1.79 18.41
C GLU A 133 8.07 -1.39 16.94
N PHE A 134 6.97 -1.12 16.26
CA PHE A 134 6.93 -0.83 14.83
C PHE A 134 7.52 0.53 14.44
N TYR A 135 7.71 1.45 15.39
CA TYR A 135 8.45 2.71 15.14
C TYR A 135 9.90 2.47 14.70
N ARG A 136 10.46 1.29 15.00
CA ARG A 136 11.82 0.90 14.58
C ARG A 136 11.98 0.80 13.06
N LEU A 137 10.89 0.65 12.30
CA LEU A 137 10.91 0.66 10.83
C LEU A 137 11.23 2.06 10.27
N GLY A 138 11.15 3.12 11.08
CA GLY A 138 11.43 4.49 10.66
C GLY A 138 10.42 5.05 9.66
N ILE A 139 9.17 4.56 9.70
CA ILE A 139 8.05 5.10 8.95
C ILE A 139 7.30 6.07 9.86
N ASP A 140 7.16 7.32 9.42
CA ASP A 140 6.66 8.41 10.27
C ASP A 140 5.21 8.21 10.72
N ARG A 141 4.39 7.53 9.93
CA ARG A 141 2.97 7.38 10.22
C ARG A 141 2.57 5.91 10.34
N LEU A 142 2.05 5.58 11.51
CA LEU A 142 1.58 4.24 11.88
C LEU A 142 0.11 4.30 12.23
N LEU A 143 -0.67 3.30 11.79
CA LEU A 143 -2.07 3.12 12.16
C LEU A 143 -2.34 1.70 12.65
N LEU A 144 -3.05 1.58 13.77
CA LEU A 144 -3.52 0.31 14.29
C LEU A 144 -4.89 0.00 13.66
N VAL A 145 -4.98 -1.12 12.95
CA VAL A 145 -6.17 -1.49 12.17
C VAL A 145 -6.56 -2.93 12.46
N SER A 146 -7.85 -3.22 12.47
CA SER A 146 -8.39 -4.57 12.37
C SER A 146 -9.14 -4.70 11.05
N ALA A 147 -8.47 -5.23 10.03
CA ALA A 147 -9.09 -5.40 8.70
C ALA A 147 -10.29 -6.35 8.75
N GLU A 148 -10.27 -7.36 9.62
CA GLU A 148 -11.35 -8.31 9.79
C GLU A 148 -12.60 -7.69 10.44
N HIS A 149 -12.40 -6.90 11.50
CA HIS A 149 -13.50 -6.32 12.29
C HIS A 149 -13.81 -4.86 11.94
N GLY A 150 -13.00 -4.21 11.11
CA GLY A 150 -13.21 -2.83 10.64
C GLY A 150 -12.68 -1.75 11.59
N GLY A 151 -12.08 -2.11 12.73
CA GLY A 151 -11.48 -1.13 13.66
C GLY A 151 -10.33 -0.38 12.99
N GLY A 152 -10.26 0.96 13.16
CA GLY A 152 -9.21 1.82 12.59
C GLY A 152 -9.26 2.01 11.06
N VAL A 153 -10.20 1.36 10.34
CA VAL A 153 -10.30 1.50 8.88
C VAL A 153 -10.78 2.90 8.48
N ALA A 154 -11.63 3.53 9.30
CA ALA A 154 -12.06 4.91 9.06
C ALA A 154 -10.87 5.87 9.14
N ASP A 155 -10.02 5.74 10.16
CA ASP A 155 -8.81 6.55 10.34
C ASP A 155 -7.82 6.33 9.19
N LEU A 156 -7.71 5.07 8.70
CA LEU A 156 -6.89 4.75 7.53
C LEU A 156 -7.43 5.43 6.27
N ARG A 157 -8.74 5.42 6.04
CA ARG A 157 -9.37 6.13 4.90
C ARG A 157 -9.15 7.62 4.99
N GLU A 158 -9.30 8.21 6.15
CA GLU A 158 -9.03 9.63 6.40
C GLU A 158 -7.56 9.96 6.16
N ALA A 159 -6.64 9.13 6.65
CA ALA A 159 -5.21 9.28 6.42
C ALA A 159 -4.87 9.27 4.93
N LEU A 160 -5.40 8.30 4.18
CA LEU A 160 -5.20 8.20 2.73
C LEU A 160 -5.82 9.39 1.98
N GLY A 161 -7.01 9.83 2.38
CA GLY A 161 -7.70 11.00 1.81
C GLY A 161 -7.13 12.34 2.28
N SER A 162 -6.21 12.35 3.26
CA SER A 162 -5.63 13.58 3.77
C SER A 162 -4.79 14.28 2.70
N GLY A 163 -4.82 15.61 2.72
CA GLY A 163 -4.09 16.43 1.75
C GLY A 163 -2.59 16.17 1.70
N ALA A 164 -1.99 15.59 2.76
CA ALA A 164 -0.57 15.30 2.81
C ALA A 164 -0.12 14.26 1.77
N TYR A 165 -0.85 13.14 1.63
CA TYR A 165 -0.52 12.13 0.61
C TYR A 165 -0.94 12.57 -0.79
N PHE A 166 -2.08 13.28 -0.91
CA PHE A 166 -2.46 13.91 -2.17
C PHE A 166 -1.48 14.99 -2.61
N ALA A 167 -0.95 15.80 -1.70
CA ALA A 167 0.06 16.81 -2.00
C ALA A 167 1.39 16.15 -2.43
N ALA A 168 1.81 15.07 -1.77
CA ALA A 168 2.98 14.30 -2.17
C ALA A 168 2.82 13.69 -3.57
N PHE A 169 1.63 13.17 -3.89
CA PHE A 169 1.29 12.67 -5.23
C PHE A 169 1.35 13.80 -6.27
N ILE A 170 0.70 14.95 -6.02
CA ILE A 170 0.71 16.09 -6.93
C ILE A 170 2.14 16.60 -7.15
N LEU A 171 2.95 16.69 -6.09
CA LEU A 171 4.33 17.13 -6.17
C LEU A 171 5.18 16.16 -6.99
N SER A 172 5.02 14.85 -6.80
CA SER A 172 5.67 13.81 -7.59
C SER A 172 5.32 13.92 -9.07
N MET A 173 4.04 14.14 -9.38
CA MET A 173 3.56 14.34 -10.75
C MET A 173 4.11 15.62 -11.40
N MET A 174 4.24 16.70 -10.62
CA MET A 174 4.84 17.96 -11.13
C MET A 174 6.32 17.76 -11.46
N LEU A 175 7.08 17.09 -10.59
CA LEU A 175 8.50 16.80 -10.82
C LEU A 175 8.72 15.89 -12.05
N LEU A 176 7.85 14.88 -12.25
CA LEU A 176 7.91 14.02 -13.43
C LEU A 176 7.59 14.79 -14.73
N ARG A 177 6.66 15.74 -14.69
CA ARG A 177 6.38 16.63 -15.83
C ARG A 177 7.55 17.52 -16.18
N GLU A 178 8.21 18.14 -15.20
CA GLU A 178 9.39 18.98 -15.43
C GLU A 178 10.54 18.16 -16.00
N ALA A 179 10.79 16.96 -15.50
CA ALA A 179 11.81 16.06 -16.04
C ALA A 179 11.52 15.65 -17.50
N ALA A 180 10.26 15.37 -17.85
CA ALA A 180 9.85 15.02 -19.20
C ALA A 180 10.01 16.21 -20.17
N VAL A 181 9.68 17.43 -19.76
CA VAL A 181 9.85 18.65 -20.56
C VAL A 181 11.34 18.96 -20.79
N THR A 182 12.17 18.79 -19.75
CA THR A 182 13.62 19.00 -19.85
C THR A 182 14.28 17.97 -20.79
N SER A 183 13.84 16.73 -20.75
CA SER A 183 14.34 15.68 -21.67
C SER A 183 13.93 15.91 -23.13
N ALA A 184 12.76 16.50 -23.38
CA ALA A 184 12.28 16.81 -24.72
C ALA A 184 12.90 18.07 -25.34
N SER A 185 13.53 18.92 -24.53
CA SER A 185 14.21 20.14 -24.99
C SER A 185 15.71 19.96 -25.29
N VAL A 186 16.25 18.75 -25.11
CA VAL A 186 17.68 18.41 -25.36
C VAL A 186 17.85 17.58 -26.66
N LEU A 187 16.77 17.31 -27.39
CA LEU A 187 16.78 16.71 -28.74
C LEU A 187 16.39 17.74 -29.79
#